data_043184e870a609cff8a8bc580aee6a99
#
_entry.id   043184e870a609cff8a8bc580aee6a99
#
_cell.length_a   1.000
_cell.length_b   1.000
_cell.length_c   1.000
_cell.angle_alpha   90.00
_cell.angle_beta   90.00
_cell.angle_gamma   90.00
#
_symmetry.space_group_name_H-M   'P 1'
#
loop_
_entity.id
_entity.type
_entity.pdbx_description
1 polymer ?
#
loop_
_entity_poly.entity_id
_entity_poly.type
_entity_poly.pdbx_seq_one_letter_code
_entity_poly.pdbx_strand_id
1 'polypeptide(L)'
;MGAFFLRQPFVRKSLCRQAFADPRNSVGPAEEQIASIHLKVPGWQSSLADFASNGGVSNCGLPKPTQPLKIILGKHDRIIPKNEKEETSRTYNSNIEIAKNSGHLPHLEEPELVAEAWKEI
;
A
#
# COMPACT_ATOMS: atom_id res chain seq x y z
N MET A 1 -12.60 11.04 -13.84
CA MET A 1 -13.53 11.25 -12.70
C MET A 1 -12.96 10.81 -11.36
N GLY A 2 -12.27 9.67 -11.25
CA GLY A 2 -11.77 9.15 -9.97
C GLY A 2 -10.85 10.07 -9.18
N ALA A 3 -9.89 10.74 -9.82
CA ALA A 3 -8.94 11.63 -9.13
C ALA A 3 -9.62 12.85 -8.45
N PHE A 4 -10.78 13.28 -8.91
CA PHE A 4 -11.53 14.37 -8.28
C PHE A 4 -12.03 13.99 -6.87
N PHE A 5 -12.44 12.74 -6.67
CA PHE A 5 -12.93 12.26 -5.37
C PHE A 5 -11.82 12.27 -4.32
N LEU A 6 -10.57 12.03 -4.70
CA LEU A 6 -9.43 12.06 -3.78
C LEU A 6 -9.12 13.47 -3.24
N ARG A 7 -9.67 14.52 -3.86
CA ARG A 7 -9.60 15.88 -3.28
C ARG A 7 -10.51 16.05 -2.07
N GLN A 8 -11.52 15.20 -1.92
CA GLN A 8 -12.49 15.31 -0.81
C GLN A 8 -11.86 14.77 0.48
N PRO A 9 -11.81 15.57 1.57
CA PRO A 9 -11.17 15.16 2.82
C PRO A 9 -11.77 13.87 3.41
N PHE A 10 -13.09 13.70 3.35
CA PHE A 10 -13.76 12.52 3.89
C PHE A 10 -13.40 11.24 3.13
N VAL A 11 -13.20 11.33 1.80
CA VAL A 11 -12.77 10.20 0.98
C VAL A 11 -11.36 9.76 1.39
N ARG A 12 -10.43 10.71 1.47
CA ARG A 12 -9.05 10.42 1.88
C ARG A 12 -9.00 9.84 3.29
N LYS A 13 -9.76 10.40 4.23
CA LYS A 13 -9.85 9.90 5.60
C LYS A 13 -10.38 8.46 5.64
N SER A 14 -11.40 8.16 4.84
CA SER A 14 -11.95 6.81 4.73
C SER A 14 -10.92 5.83 4.15
N LEU A 15 -10.26 6.20 3.05
CA LEU A 15 -9.23 5.37 2.43
C LEU A 15 -8.01 5.17 3.35
N CYS A 16 -7.56 6.24 4.01
CA CYS A 16 -6.49 6.16 5.01
C CYS A 16 -6.84 5.13 6.09
N ARG A 17 -8.03 5.20 6.65
CA ARG A 17 -8.49 4.26 7.69
C ARG A 17 -8.60 2.81 7.21
N GLN A 18 -8.94 2.59 5.94
CA GLN A 18 -8.98 1.24 5.37
C GLN A 18 -7.60 0.60 5.27
N ALA A 19 -6.56 1.42 5.14
CA ALA A 19 -5.18 0.95 5.00
C ALA A 19 -4.59 0.38 6.29
N PHE A 20 -5.13 0.72 7.47
CA PHE A 20 -4.63 0.29 8.77
C PHE A 20 -5.42 -0.89 9.34
N ALA A 21 -4.75 -1.77 10.08
CA ALA A 21 -5.38 -2.89 10.78
C ALA A 21 -6.33 -2.41 11.88
N ASP A 22 -5.85 -1.49 12.72
CA ASP A 22 -6.63 -0.83 13.77
C ASP A 22 -6.68 0.69 13.55
N PRO A 23 -7.60 1.17 12.69
CA PRO A 23 -7.66 2.59 12.35
C PRO A 23 -8.11 3.50 13.50
N ARG A 24 -8.65 2.94 14.59
CA ARG A 24 -9.07 3.75 15.75
C ARG A 24 -7.87 4.22 16.57
N ASN A 25 -6.87 3.34 16.70
CA ASN A 25 -5.68 3.61 17.50
C ASN A 25 -4.48 4.08 16.65
N SER A 26 -4.46 3.73 15.35
CA SER A 26 -3.31 3.95 14.46
C SER A 26 -3.46 5.14 13.52
N VAL A 27 -4.67 5.72 13.36
CA VAL A 27 -4.87 6.85 12.43
C VAL A 27 -5.18 8.13 13.18
N GLY A 28 -4.18 8.99 13.24
CA GLY A 28 -4.27 10.34 13.77
C GLY A 28 -4.05 11.43 12.70
N PRO A 29 -3.86 12.68 13.12
CA PRO A 29 -3.62 13.78 12.20
C PRO A 29 -2.40 13.63 11.30
N ALA A 30 -1.34 12.95 11.79
CA ALA A 30 -0.11 12.71 11.02
C ALA A 30 -0.37 11.79 9.83
N GLU A 31 -1.06 10.68 10.04
CA GLU A 31 -1.42 9.71 8.99
C GLU A 31 -2.37 10.33 7.96
N GLU A 32 -3.34 11.12 8.41
CA GLU A 32 -4.24 11.88 7.52
C GLU A 32 -3.47 12.92 6.69
N GLN A 33 -2.42 13.53 7.26
CA GLN A 33 -1.53 14.45 6.54
C GLN A 33 -0.72 13.72 5.48
N ILE A 34 -0.13 12.57 5.80
CA ILE A 34 0.61 11.72 4.86
C ILE A 34 -0.31 11.32 3.69
N ALA A 35 -1.53 10.86 3.97
CA ALA A 35 -2.52 10.50 2.95
C ALA A 35 -2.93 11.68 2.05
N SER A 36 -2.60 12.91 2.43
CA SER A 36 -2.94 14.14 1.71
C SER A 36 -1.75 14.80 1.00
N ILE A 37 -0.52 14.27 1.14
CA ILE A 37 0.70 14.93 0.67
C ILE A 37 0.72 15.11 -0.86
N HIS A 38 0.11 14.18 -1.60
CA HIS A 38 0.02 14.24 -3.05
C HIS A 38 -0.72 15.47 -3.56
N LEU A 39 -1.65 16.05 -2.78
CA LEU A 39 -2.39 17.26 -3.15
C LEU A 39 -1.49 18.48 -3.34
N LYS A 40 -0.29 18.46 -2.77
CA LYS A 40 0.71 19.53 -2.87
C LYS A 40 1.58 19.40 -4.12
N VAL A 41 1.49 18.28 -4.84
CA VAL A 41 2.30 18.02 -6.04
C VAL A 41 1.57 18.52 -7.27
N PRO A 42 2.13 19.49 -8.04
CA PRO A 42 1.55 19.92 -9.30
C PRO A 42 1.36 18.72 -10.26
N GLY A 43 0.22 18.65 -10.93
CA GLY A 43 -0.05 17.62 -11.92
C GLY A 43 -0.38 16.22 -11.37
N TRP A 44 -0.49 16.03 -10.05
CA TRP A 44 -0.78 14.71 -9.46
C TRP A 44 -2.04 14.04 -10.03
N GLN A 45 -3.05 14.84 -10.39
CA GLN A 45 -4.32 14.32 -10.95
C GLN A 45 -4.13 13.74 -12.35
N SER A 46 -3.38 14.44 -13.22
CA SER A 46 -3.06 13.94 -14.56
C SER A 46 -2.17 12.70 -14.46
N SER A 47 -1.14 12.72 -13.63
CA SER A 47 -0.26 11.57 -13.42
C SER A 47 -1.02 10.33 -12.94
N LEU A 48 -1.96 10.50 -12.01
CA LEU A 48 -2.80 9.39 -11.54
C LEU A 48 -3.76 8.90 -12.64
N ALA A 49 -4.33 9.81 -13.43
CA ALA A 49 -5.19 9.44 -14.55
C ALA A 49 -4.42 8.71 -15.64
N ASP A 50 -3.22 9.17 -15.96
CA ASP A 50 -2.33 8.52 -16.94
C ASP A 50 -1.90 7.13 -16.46
N PHE A 51 -1.53 6.99 -15.19
CA PHE A 51 -1.22 5.69 -14.58
C PHE A 51 -2.40 4.72 -14.72
N ALA A 52 -3.60 5.16 -14.35
CA ALA A 52 -4.81 4.33 -14.46
C ALA A 52 -5.15 3.96 -15.90
N SER A 53 -4.99 4.90 -16.85
CA SER A 53 -5.26 4.68 -18.27
C SER A 53 -4.29 3.69 -18.91
N ASN A 54 -3.08 3.58 -18.37
CA ASN A 54 -2.06 2.64 -18.83
C ASN A 54 -2.09 1.29 -18.05
N GLY A 55 -3.23 0.94 -17.47
CA GLY A 55 -3.44 -0.35 -16.80
C GLY A 55 -3.09 -0.36 -15.32
N GLY A 56 -2.66 0.78 -14.75
CA GLY A 56 -2.36 0.89 -13.32
C GLY A 56 -1.34 -0.15 -12.86
N VAL A 57 -1.59 -0.74 -11.71
CA VAL A 57 -0.74 -1.79 -11.12
C VAL A 57 -0.76 -3.11 -11.89
N SER A 58 -1.77 -3.33 -12.76
CA SER A 58 -1.86 -4.57 -13.55
C SER A 58 -0.69 -4.77 -14.50
N ASN A 59 -0.03 -3.70 -14.91
CA ASN A 59 1.15 -3.73 -15.78
C ASN A 59 2.47 -3.72 -15.01
N CYS A 60 2.42 -3.75 -13.68
CA CYS A 60 3.59 -3.77 -12.82
C CYS A 60 3.96 -5.22 -12.48
N GLY A 61 5.25 -5.44 -12.21
CA GLY A 61 5.75 -6.72 -11.69
C GLY A 61 6.17 -7.76 -12.72
N LEU A 62 6.18 -7.42 -13.99
CA LEU A 62 6.70 -8.31 -15.04
C LEU A 62 7.78 -7.60 -15.89
N PRO A 63 8.94 -8.21 -16.13
CA PRO A 63 9.40 -9.48 -15.55
C PRO A 63 9.71 -9.37 -14.05
N LYS A 64 9.85 -10.53 -13.38
CA LYS A 64 10.27 -10.55 -11.96
C LYS A 64 11.60 -9.81 -11.79
N PRO A 65 11.77 -9.00 -10.72
CA PRO A 65 13.03 -8.33 -10.45
C PRO A 65 14.15 -9.38 -10.23
N THR A 66 15.34 -9.06 -10.71
CA THR A 66 16.56 -9.88 -10.52
C THR A 66 17.27 -9.53 -9.20
N GLN A 67 16.92 -8.40 -8.61
CA GLN A 67 17.44 -7.94 -7.33
C GLN A 67 16.88 -8.79 -6.18
N PRO A 68 17.59 -8.85 -5.03
CA PRO A 68 17.02 -9.40 -3.81
C PRO A 68 15.65 -8.79 -3.52
N LEU A 69 14.69 -9.63 -3.16
CA LEU A 69 13.30 -9.24 -2.97
C LEU A 69 12.74 -9.89 -1.70
N LYS A 70 12.15 -9.09 -0.84
CA LYS A 70 11.29 -9.53 0.26
C LYS A 70 9.94 -8.86 0.11
N ILE A 71 8.86 -9.61 0.25
CA ILE A 71 7.49 -9.11 0.19
C ILE A 71 6.89 -9.22 1.59
N ILE A 72 6.37 -8.11 2.10
CA ILE A 72 5.70 -8.08 3.40
C ILE A 72 4.23 -7.82 3.16
N LEU A 73 3.38 -8.74 3.58
CA LEU A 73 1.94 -8.64 3.45
C LEU A 73 1.29 -8.48 4.82
N GLY A 74 0.49 -7.44 4.98
CA GLY A 74 -0.31 -7.26 6.19
C GLY A 74 -1.44 -8.28 6.27
N LYS A 75 -1.54 -8.98 7.40
CA LYS A 75 -2.60 -9.97 7.65
C LYS A 75 -4.00 -9.37 7.55
N HIS A 76 -4.15 -8.13 7.99
CA HIS A 76 -5.41 -7.39 8.04
C HIS A 76 -5.60 -6.42 6.86
N ASP A 77 -4.77 -6.54 5.82
CA ASP A 77 -4.90 -5.72 4.62
C ASP A 77 -6.27 -5.96 3.95
N ARG A 78 -7.02 -4.88 3.81
CA ARG A 78 -8.36 -4.84 3.21
C ARG A 78 -8.37 -4.17 1.83
N ILE A 79 -7.21 -3.71 1.35
CA ILE A 79 -7.06 -3.01 0.07
C ILE A 79 -6.72 -4.00 -1.04
N ILE A 80 -5.73 -4.88 -0.80
CA ILE A 80 -5.36 -5.90 -1.78
C ILE A 80 -6.38 -7.05 -1.72
N PRO A 81 -7.02 -7.40 -2.84
CA PRO A 81 -7.96 -8.53 -2.91
C PRO A 81 -7.29 -9.85 -2.50
N LYS A 82 -8.09 -10.75 -1.90
CA LYS A 82 -7.58 -12.02 -1.39
C LYS A 82 -6.94 -12.89 -2.48
N ASN A 83 -7.53 -12.93 -3.66
CA ASN A 83 -6.99 -13.66 -4.81
C ASN A 83 -5.61 -13.13 -5.24
N GLU A 84 -5.40 -11.83 -5.20
CA GLU A 84 -4.10 -11.22 -5.54
C GLU A 84 -3.03 -11.55 -4.48
N LYS A 85 -3.39 -11.55 -3.19
CA LYS A 85 -2.49 -12.00 -2.11
C LYS A 85 -2.12 -13.47 -2.27
N GLU A 86 -3.07 -14.33 -2.62
CA GLU A 86 -2.84 -15.76 -2.85
C GLU A 86 -1.95 -15.99 -4.07
N GLU A 87 -2.15 -15.23 -5.15
CA GLU A 87 -1.30 -15.29 -6.34
C GLU A 87 0.13 -14.82 -6.04
N THR A 88 0.27 -13.70 -5.34
CA THR A 88 1.57 -13.21 -4.86
C THR A 88 2.26 -14.25 -4.01
N SER A 89 1.52 -14.88 -3.09
CA SER A 89 2.06 -15.92 -2.20
C SER A 89 2.53 -17.15 -2.97
N ARG A 90 1.81 -17.56 -3.99
CA ARG A 90 2.24 -18.68 -4.87
C ARG A 90 3.47 -18.34 -5.69
N THR A 91 3.54 -17.10 -6.19
CA THR A 91 4.60 -16.64 -7.09
C THR A 91 5.93 -16.42 -6.37
N TYR A 92 5.88 -15.97 -5.11
CA TYR A 92 7.05 -15.50 -4.34
C TYR A 92 7.19 -16.22 -2.98
N ASN A 93 6.70 -17.43 -2.87
CA ASN A 93 6.51 -18.20 -1.62
C ASN A 93 7.68 -18.12 -0.62
N SER A 94 8.94 -18.21 -1.09
CA SER A 94 10.12 -18.18 -0.22
C SER A 94 10.51 -16.78 0.28
N ASN A 95 9.90 -15.74 -0.27
CA ASN A 95 10.28 -14.35 -0.03
C ASN A 95 9.16 -13.53 0.61
N ILE A 96 8.15 -14.20 1.18
CA ILE A 96 7.01 -13.54 1.80
C ILE A 96 7.08 -13.61 3.32
N GLU A 97 6.80 -12.49 3.94
CA GLU A 97 6.60 -12.36 5.37
C GLU A 97 5.21 -11.78 5.67
N ILE A 98 4.55 -12.30 6.70
CA ILE A 98 3.22 -11.84 7.11
C ILE A 98 3.33 -10.98 8.35
N ALA A 99 3.07 -9.68 8.18
CA ALA A 99 2.92 -8.74 9.28
C ALA A 99 1.57 -8.98 9.98
N LYS A 100 1.62 -9.60 11.18
CA LYS A 100 0.44 -10.17 11.85
C LYS A 100 -0.54 -9.12 12.38
N ASN A 101 -0.04 -7.93 12.69
CA ASN A 101 -0.84 -6.85 13.28
C ASN A 101 -1.05 -5.69 12.30
N SER A 102 -0.63 -5.83 11.04
CA SER A 102 -0.68 -4.77 10.04
C SER A 102 -1.79 -4.96 9.02
N GLY A 103 -2.26 -3.82 8.51
CA GLY A 103 -3.08 -3.69 7.31
C GLY A 103 -2.21 -3.56 6.05
N HIS A 104 -2.55 -2.58 5.22
CA HIS A 104 -1.88 -2.33 3.93
C HIS A 104 -0.51 -1.65 4.07
N LEU A 105 -0.21 -1.07 5.22
CA LEU A 105 0.98 -0.25 5.46
C LEU A 105 1.85 -0.82 6.61
N PRO A 106 2.44 -2.02 6.45
CA PRO A 106 3.24 -2.64 7.51
C PRO A 106 4.39 -1.75 8.01
N HIS A 107 4.98 -0.95 7.13
CA HIS A 107 6.06 -0.03 7.49
C HIS A 107 5.65 1.10 8.46
N LEU A 108 4.35 1.37 8.59
CA LEU A 108 3.82 2.31 9.57
C LEU A 108 3.29 1.63 10.84
N GLU A 109 2.83 0.39 10.72
CA GLU A 109 2.19 -0.34 11.82
C GLU A 109 3.14 -1.29 12.56
N GLU A 110 4.10 -1.89 11.85
CA GLU A 110 5.13 -2.78 12.39
C GLU A 110 6.51 -2.42 11.79
N PRO A 111 7.03 -1.19 12.03
CA PRO A 111 8.26 -0.69 11.40
C PRO A 111 9.49 -1.53 11.77
N GLU A 112 9.55 -2.10 12.96
CA GLU A 112 10.64 -2.96 13.40
C GLU A 112 10.70 -4.25 12.57
N LEU A 113 9.54 -4.88 12.29
CA LEU A 113 9.45 -6.06 11.44
C LEU A 113 9.96 -5.75 10.02
N VAL A 114 9.56 -4.60 9.47
CA VAL A 114 10.00 -4.17 8.13
C VAL A 114 11.51 -3.91 8.12
N ALA A 115 12.03 -3.26 9.17
CA ALA A 115 13.47 -2.99 9.29
C ALA A 115 14.31 -4.27 9.41
N GLU A 116 13.84 -5.26 10.17
CA GLU A 116 14.53 -6.57 10.26
C GLU A 116 14.48 -7.32 8.92
N ALA A 117 13.30 -7.39 8.29
CA ALA A 117 13.17 -8.00 6.97
C ALA A 117 14.07 -7.36 5.90
N TRP A 118 14.32 -6.05 6.01
CA TRP A 118 15.25 -5.33 5.13
C TRP A 118 16.70 -5.76 5.32
N LYS A 119 17.11 -6.08 6.54
CA LYS A 119 18.48 -6.53 6.83
C LYS A 119 18.78 -7.94 6.32
N GLU A 120 17.74 -8.73 6.03
CA GLU A 120 17.85 -10.11 5.52
C GLU A 120 18.01 -10.19 3.99
N ILE A 121 17.91 -9.05 3.30
CA ILE A 121 18.06 -8.94 1.84
C ILE A 121 19.51 -8.64 1.49
#